data_b039575ae786eefb10d726cabf62414f
#
_entry.id   b039575ae786eefb10d726cabf62414f
#
_cell.length_a   1.000
_cell.length_b   1.000
_cell.length_c   1.000
_cell.angle_alpha   90.00
_cell.angle_beta   90.00
_cell.angle_gamma   90.00
#
_symmetry.space_group_name_H-M   'P 1'
#
loop_
_entity.id
_entity.type
_entity.pdbx_description
1 polymer ?
#
loop_
_entity_poly.entity_id
_entity_poly.type
_entity_poly.pdbx_seq_one_letter_code
_entity_poly.pdbx_strand_id
1 'polypeptide(L)'
;MSNTSIRLKSCPVLISNFINKMKSCIMSCAFIGVSDIPQPDNQTDRKFFGDVAKARIGGVEVILLKPSTLMNLSGKAVAAVSAFYKITPSEILVAHDELDLLPGTARLKIGGGSAGHNGLKSIVSCLGSSDFVRLRIGIGHPRDRQLQIPVADYVLSRPPKEDQELISSAIKKALSCIDEIVEGDFSRAMSILNEKNDPRK
;
A
#
# COMPACT_ATOMS: atom_id res chain seq x y z
N MET A 1 -7.56 -28.21 14.59
CA MET A 1 -7.58 -27.13 13.59
C MET A 1 -6.30 -26.35 13.75
N SER A 2 -5.32 -26.64 12.92
CA SER A 2 -3.95 -26.14 13.06
C SER A 2 -3.89 -24.69 12.54
N ASN A 3 -3.68 -23.77 13.48
CA ASN A 3 -3.37 -22.37 13.18
C ASN A 3 -1.96 -22.33 12.56
N THR A 4 -1.87 -22.39 11.25
CA THR A 4 -0.60 -22.17 10.53
C THR A 4 -0.31 -20.68 10.55
N SER A 5 0.43 -20.24 11.55
CA SER A 5 1.02 -18.91 11.60
C SER A 5 2.01 -18.80 10.45
N ILE A 6 1.63 -18.10 9.37
CA ILE A 6 2.55 -17.78 8.28
C ILE A 6 3.52 -16.75 8.84
N ARG A 7 4.64 -17.19 9.37
CA ARG A 7 5.78 -16.31 9.72
C ARG A 7 6.44 -15.91 8.41
N LEU A 8 6.35 -14.65 8.09
CA LEU A 8 7.19 -14.03 7.05
C LEU A 8 8.65 -14.14 7.51
N LYS A 9 9.43 -15.01 6.87
CA LYS A 9 10.80 -15.33 7.30
C LYS A 9 11.87 -14.42 6.69
N SER A 10 11.51 -13.51 5.78
CA SER A 10 12.50 -12.65 5.09
C SER A 10 11.86 -11.41 4.51
N CYS A 11 12.55 -10.30 4.61
CA CYS A 11 12.37 -8.99 3.94
C CYS A 11 11.02 -8.76 3.25
N PRO A 12 9.96 -8.31 3.94
CA PRO A 12 8.74 -7.91 3.25
C PRO A 12 9.00 -6.67 2.38
N VAL A 13 8.44 -6.65 1.18
CA VAL A 13 8.44 -5.46 0.32
C VAL A 13 7.18 -4.67 0.55
N LEU A 14 7.34 -3.44 1.02
CA LEU A 14 6.25 -2.47 1.08
C LEU A 14 6.22 -1.67 -0.24
N ILE A 15 5.15 -1.84 -1.01
CA ILE A 15 4.95 -1.13 -2.26
C ILE A 15 3.86 -0.10 -2.07
N SER A 16 4.22 1.17 -2.20
CA SER A 16 3.24 2.26 -2.22
C SER A 16 2.90 2.62 -3.66
N ASN A 17 1.72 2.23 -4.11
CA ASN A 17 1.22 2.48 -5.46
C ASN A 17 0.19 3.61 -5.47
N PHE A 18 0.48 4.69 -4.73
CA PHE A 18 -0.39 5.85 -4.63
C PHE A 18 -0.21 6.83 -5.79
N ILE A 19 -1.32 7.32 -6.28
CA ILE A 19 -1.51 8.18 -7.44
C ILE A 19 -0.63 9.43 -7.41
N ASN A 20 -0.07 9.78 -8.55
CA ASN A 20 0.86 10.87 -8.78
C ASN A 20 0.42 12.28 -8.30
N LYS A 21 -0.86 12.52 -8.04
CA LYS A 21 -1.40 13.83 -7.65
C LYS A 21 -1.55 14.05 -6.15
N MET A 22 -1.55 12.98 -5.35
CA MET A 22 -1.50 13.06 -3.88
C MET A 22 -0.06 13.08 -3.34
N LYS A 23 0.92 13.34 -4.20
CA LYS A 23 2.37 13.33 -3.89
C LYS A 23 2.76 14.13 -2.64
N SER A 24 2.03 15.19 -2.31
CA SER A 24 2.38 16.04 -1.17
C SER A 24 1.86 15.54 0.18
N CYS A 25 0.69 14.93 0.24
CA CYS A 25 0.05 14.60 1.53
C CYS A 25 0.28 13.15 1.96
N ILE A 26 0.15 12.18 1.05
CA ILE A 26 0.24 10.75 1.40
C ILE A 26 1.69 10.28 1.43
N MET A 27 2.54 10.80 0.54
CA MET A 27 3.96 10.49 0.58
C MET A 27 4.66 11.03 1.83
N SER A 28 4.28 12.23 2.28
CA SER A 28 4.74 12.72 3.58
C SER A 28 4.30 11.80 4.72
N CYS A 29 3.09 11.23 4.69
CA CYS A 29 2.61 10.37 5.76
C CYS A 29 3.18 8.95 5.72
N ALA A 30 3.42 8.36 4.54
CA ALA A 30 4.07 7.04 4.43
C ALA A 30 5.56 7.09 4.81
N PHE A 31 6.21 8.26 4.69
CA PHE A 31 7.60 8.47 5.08
C PHE A 31 7.77 9.17 6.44
N ILE A 32 6.75 9.81 7.00
CA ILE A 32 6.85 10.55 8.27
C ILE A 32 6.87 9.62 9.50
N GLY A 33 6.38 8.39 9.38
CA GLY A 33 6.44 7.41 10.48
C GLY A 33 7.81 6.74 10.66
N VAL A 34 8.71 6.87 9.70
CA VAL A 34 10.06 6.30 9.73
C VAL A 34 11.05 7.46 9.64
N SER A 35 11.27 8.12 10.78
CA SER A 35 12.18 9.27 10.90
C SER A 35 13.64 8.95 10.54
N ASP A 36 13.99 7.68 10.36
CA ASP A 36 15.33 7.18 10.11
C ASP A 36 15.48 6.45 8.77
N ILE A 37 14.55 6.65 7.80
CA ILE A 37 14.83 6.16 6.45
C ILE A 37 15.94 7.07 5.87
N PRO A 38 17.15 6.53 5.61
CA PRO A 38 18.14 7.26 4.86
C PRO A 38 17.46 7.74 3.58
N GLN A 39 17.56 9.05 3.28
CA GLN A 39 17.16 9.56 1.97
C GLN A 39 17.80 8.62 0.95
N PRO A 40 17.01 8.02 0.02
CA PRO A 40 17.61 7.15 -0.98
C PRO A 40 18.75 7.95 -1.59
N ASP A 41 19.95 7.40 -1.55
CA ASP A 41 21.04 7.95 -2.36
C ASP A 41 20.44 8.19 -3.71
N ASN A 42 20.51 9.44 -4.21
CA ASN A 42 19.80 9.98 -5.38
C ASN A 42 20.06 9.24 -6.71
N GLN A 43 20.43 7.99 -6.65
CA GLN A 43 20.41 7.05 -7.75
C GLN A 43 19.02 6.38 -7.76
N THR A 44 18.06 7.05 -8.42
CA THR A 44 16.91 6.35 -9.00
C THR A 44 17.48 5.14 -9.71
N ASP A 45 17.36 3.98 -9.09
CA ASP A 45 18.00 2.79 -9.62
C ASP A 45 17.16 2.37 -10.84
N ARG A 46 17.57 2.86 -12.03
CA ARG A 46 16.82 2.68 -13.29
C ARG A 46 16.46 1.23 -13.53
N LYS A 47 17.21 0.30 -12.94
CA LYS A 47 16.97 -1.14 -13.02
C LYS A 47 15.68 -1.56 -12.31
N PHE A 48 15.20 -0.81 -11.31
CA PHE A 48 14.00 -1.12 -10.54
C PHE A 48 12.74 -0.34 -10.97
N PHE A 49 12.86 0.54 -11.96
CA PHE A 49 11.74 1.36 -12.45
C PHE A 49 11.03 2.14 -11.33
N GLY A 50 11.76 2.56 -10.31
CA GLY A 50 11.22 3.27 -9.15
C GLY A 50 12.28 3.63 -8.12
N ASP A 51 11.86 4.35 -7.08
CA ASP A 51 12.70 4.67 -5.94
C ASP A 51 12.66 3.48 -4.98
N VAL A 52 13.83 3.03 -4.53
CA VAL A 52 13.98 1.90 -3.60
C VAL A 52 14.76 2.36 -2.39
N ALA A 53 14.28 1.99 -1.20
CA ALA A 53 14.98 2.22 0.05
C ALA A 53 14.91 0.97 0.94
N LYS A 54 15.91 0.82 1.82
CA LYS A 54 15.88 -0.19 2.88
C LYS A 54 15.52 0.49 4.19
N ALA A 55 14.68 -0.15 4.96
CA ALA A 55 14.29 0.29 6.29
C ALA A 55 14.26 -0.88 7.27
N ARG A 56 14.25 -0.60 8.57
CA ARG A 56 14.01 -1.59 9.61
C ARG A 56 12.74 -1.21 10.35
N ILE A 57 11.75 -2.11 10.33
CA ILE A 57 10.43 -1.92 10.93
C ILE A 57 10.16 -3.13 11.82
N GLY A 58 9.81 -2.93 13.10
CA GLY A 58 9.58 -4.04 14.04
C GLY A 58 10.78 -5.00 14.17
N GLY A 59 12.02 -4.52 13.93
CA GLY A 59 13.21 -5.38 13.92
C GLY A 59 13.44 -6.14 12.60
N VAL A 60 12.51 -6.09 11.65
CA VAL A 60 12.58 -6.76 10.33
C VAL A 60 13.15 -5.81 9.28
N GLU A 61 14.08 -6.29 8.44
CA GLU A 61 14.56 -5.54 7.29
C GLU A 61 13.48 -5.51 6.20
N VAL A 62 13.14 -4.32 5.72
CA VAL A 62 12.06 -4.08 4.75
C VAL A 62 12.59 -3.33 3.54
N ILE A 63 12.19 -3.74 2.35
CA ILE A 63 12.45 -3.01 1.11
C ILE A 63 11.23 -2.15 0.79
N LEU A 64 11.42 -0.84 0.74
CA LEU A 64 10.41 0.12 0.34
C LEU A 64 10.55 0.39 -1.15
N LEU A 65 9.48 0.24 -1.89
CA LEU A 65 9.44 0.53 -3.33
C LEU A 65 8.35 1.53 -3.65
N LYS A 66 8.72 2.58 -4.36
CA LYS A 66 7.82 3.52 -4.98
C LYS A 66 8.01 3.48 -6.50
N PRO A 67 7.13 2.79 -7.25
CA PRO A 67 7.22 2.74 -8.70
C PRO A 67 7.18 4.14 -9.32
N SER A 68 8.04 4.41 -10.29
CA SER A 68 8.02 5.62 -11.12
C SER A 68 7.30 5.41 -12.46
N THR A 69 6.83 4.19 -12.70
CA THR A 69 6.07 3.81 -13.90
C THR A 69 4.65 4.38 -13.88
N LEU A 70 3.97 4.34 -15.03
CA LEU A 70 2.51 4.49 -15.05
C LEU A 70 1.85 3.38 -14.24
N MET A 71 0.66 3.65 -13.68
CA MET A 71 -0.08 2.72 -12.82
C MET A 71 -0.24 1.32 -13.45
N ASN A 72 -0.62 1.25 -14.71
CA ASN A 72 -0.80 -0.01 -15.46
C ASN A 72 0.52 -0.74 -15.78
N LEU A 73 1.67 -0.20 -15.40
CA LEU A 73 3.00 -0.80 -15.55
C LEU A 73 3.71 -1.02 -14.21
N SER A 74 3.03 -0.81 -13.07
CA SER A 74 3.61 -0.95 -11.73
C SER A 74 4.18 -2.34 -11.47
N GLY A 75 3.62 -3.36 -12.09
CA GLY A 75 4.11 -4.74 -11.98
C GLY A 75 5.56 -4.92 -12.43
N LYS A 76 6.06 -4.10 -13.37
CA LYS A 76 7.46 -4.16 -13.81
C LYS A 76 8.42 -3.81 -12.68
N ALA A 77 8.12 -2.75 -11.93
CA ALA A 77 8.94 -2.34 -10.79
C ALA A 77 8.90 -3.41 -9.67
N VAL A 78 7.71 -3.90 -9.37
CA VAL A 78 7.51 -4.94 -8.34
C VAL A 78 8.29 -6.21 -8.70
N ALA A 79 8.13 -6.72 -9.92
CA ALA A 79 8.82 -7.93 -10.37
C ALA A 79 10.35 -7.75 -10.37
N ALA A 80 10.87 -6.59 -10.81
CA ALA A 80 12.31 -6.31 -10.82
C ALA A 80 12.90 -6.35 -9.40
N VAL A 81 12.25 -5.71 -8.42
CA VAL A 81 12.68 -5.71 -7.01
C VAL A 81 12.56 -7.11 -6.41
N SER A 82 11.43 -7.78 -6.63
CA SER A 82 11.18 -9.11 -6.09
C SER A 82 12.19 -10.14 -6.60
N ALA A 83 12.50 -10.10 -7.90
CA ALA A 83 13.51 -10.99 -8.49
C ALA A 83 14.92 -10.71 -7.94
N PHE A 84 15.30 -9.44 -7.78
CA PHE A 84 16.62 -9.06 -7.31
C PHE A 84 16.84 -9.44 -5.83
N TYR A 85 15.87 -9.18 -4.97
CA TYR A 85 15.94 -9.49 -3.54
C TYR A 85 15.41 -10.89 -3.19
N LYS A 86 14.99 -11.68 -4.19
CA LYS A 86 14.43 -13.04 -4.03
C LYS A 86 13.22 -13.09 -3.11
N ILE A 87 12.32 -12.12 -3.26
CA ILE A 87 11.11 -11.96 -2.45
C ILE A 87 9.96 -12.71 -3.10
N THR A 88 9.27 -13.54 -2.33
CA THR A 88 8.10 -14.27 -2.80
C THR A 88 6.84 -13.40 -2.79
N PRO A 89 5.81 -13.69 -3.61
CA PRO A 89 4.58 -12.91 -3.60
C PRO A 89 3.94 -12.75 -2.21
N SER A 90 3.96 -13.79 -1.40
CA SER A 90 3.40 -13.77 -0.02
C SER A 90 4.11 -12.82 0.95
N GLU A 91 5.32 -12.38 0.61
CA GLU A 91 6.13 -11.44 1.38
C GLU A 91 5.96 -9.99 0.90
N ILE A 92 5.05 -9.75 -0.02
CA ILE A 92 4.79 -8.42 -0.61
C ILE A 92 3.56 -7.81 0.04
N LEU A 93 3.68 -6.57 0.51
CA LEU A 93 2.55 -5.71 0.90
C LEU A 93 2.35 -4.62 -0.15
N VAL A 94 1.17 -4.55 -0.75
CA VAL A 94 0.78 -3.51 -1.71
C VAL A 94 -0.22 -2.57 -1.06
N ALA A 95 0.16 -1.33 -0.80
CA ALA A 95 -0.77 -0.27 -0.43
C ALA A 95 -1.36 0.37 -1.71
N HIS A 96 -2.68 0.44 -1.79
CA HIS A 96 -3.37 1.00 -2.95
C HIS A 96 -4.69 1.68 -2.58
N ASP A 97 -5.18 2.53 -3.48
CA ASP A 97 -6.50 3.13 -3.39
C ASP A 97 -7.62 2.10 -3.63
N GLU A 98 -8.73 2.28 -2.93
CA GLU A 98 -9.87 1.38 -3.00
C GLU A 98 -11.17 2.17 -3.09
N LEU A 99 -11.89 1.98 -4.21
CA LEU A 99 -13.16 2.66 -4.49
C LEU A 99 -14.32 2.14 -3.63
N ASP A 100 -14.28 0.85 -3.28
CA ASP A 100 -15.36 0.20 -2.51
C ASP A 100 -15.26 0.48 -0.99
N LEU A 101 -14.29 1.29 -0.57
CA LEU A 101 -14.13 1.74 0.82
C LEU A 101 -14.28 3.26 0.90
N LEU A 102 -15.04 3.73 1.88
CA LEU A 102 -15.18 5.17 2.12
C LEU A 102 -13.86 5.80 2.60
N PRO A 103 -13.61 7.09 2.32
CA PRO A 103 -12.52 7.84 2.90
C PRO A 103 -12.49 7.69 4.43
N GLY A 104 -11.30 7.57 5.01
CA GLY A 104 -11.13 7.29 6.45
C GLY A 104 -11.07 5.80 6.80
N THR A 105 -11.25 4.92 5.82
CA THR A 105 -11.21 3.47 6.04
C THR A 105 -9.93 2.87 5.47
N ALA A 106 -9.24 2.06 6.26
CA ALA A 106 -8.16 1.19 5.80
C ALA A 106 -8.50 -0.27 6.12
N ARG A 107 -8.15 -1.20 5.22
CA ARG A 107 -8.40 -2.64 5.38
C ARG A 107 -7.23 -3.45 4.84
N LEU A 108 -6.87 -4.51 5.55
CA LEU A 108 -5.97 -5.53 5.03
C LEU A 108 -6.77 -6.63 4.32
N LYS A 109 -6.17 -7.15 3.25
CA LYS A 109 -6.68 -8.31 2.52
C LYS A 109 -5.51 -9.15 2.02
N ILE A 110 -5.60 -10.45 2.15
CA ILE A 110 -4.61 -11.39 1.61
C ILE A 110 -5.17 -11.93 0.29
N GLY A 111 -4.40 -11.83 -0.77
CA GLY A 111 -4.77 -12.33 -2.09
C GLY A 111 -6.00 -11.65 -2.72
N GLY A 112 -6.64 -12.35 -3.66
CA GLY A 112 -7.91 -11.97 -4.28
C GLY A 112 -7.80 -11.24 -5.63
N GLY A 113 -8.94 -10.92 -6.23
CA GLY A 113 -9.04 -10.25 -7.54
C GLY A 113 -8.64 -8.78 -7.50
N SER A 114 -8.38 -8.19 -8.66
CA SER A 114 -7.91 -6.80 -8.78
C SER A 114 -9.02 -5.73 -8.68
N ALA A 115 -10.29 -6.13 -8.65
CA ALA A 115 -11.46 -5.24 -8.60
C ALA A 115 -11.37 -4.05 -9.60
N GLY A 116 -10.83 -4.30 -10.79
CA GLY A 116 -10.65 -3.24 -11.81
C GLY A 116 -9.39 -2.40 -11.67
N HIS A 117 -8.67 -2.43 -10.55
CA HIS A 117 -7.48 -1.62 -10.30
C HIS A 117 -6.31 -2.01 -11.23
N ASN A 118 -5.93 -1.11 -12.13
CA ASN A 118 -4.93 -1.38 -13.18
C ASN A 118 -3.54 -1.69 -12.64
N GLY A 119 -3.13 -1.08 -11.53
CA GLY A 119 -1.88 -1.38 -10.86
C GLY A 119 -1.83 -2.81 -10.34
N LEU A 120 -2.91 -3.27 -9.67
CA LEU A 120 -3.00 -4.66 -9.19
C LEU A 120 -3.02 -5.66 -10.34
N LYS A 121 -3.74 -5.38 -11.43
CA LYS A 121 -3.71 -6.23 -12.65
C LYS A 121 -2.28 -6.39 -13.17
N SER A 122 -1.54 -5.28 -13.26
CA SER A 122 -0.14 -5.28 -13.71
C SER A 122 0.75 -6.09 -12.76
N ILE A 123 0.59 -5.93 -11.45
CA ILE A 123 1.38 -6.67 -10.45
C ILE A 123 1.11 -8.17 -10.57
N VAL A 124 -0.16 -8.58 -10.59
CA VAL A 124 -0.56 -10.00 -10.77
C VAL A 124 0.02 -10.58 -12.05
N SER A 125 -0.08 -9.84 -13.16
CA SER A 125 0.45 -10.28 -14.46
C SER A 125 1.97 -10.48 -14.44
N CYS A 126 2.73 -9.58 -13.78
CA CYS A 126 4.19 -9.66 -13.75
C CYS A 126 4.73 -10.65 -12.72
N LEU A 127 4.04 -10.85 -11.59
CA LEU A 127 4.42 -11.83 -10.56
C LEU A 127 3.92 -13.25 -10.86
N GLY A 128 2.92 -13.41 -11.72
CA GLY A 128 2.24 -14.68 -11.95
C GLY A 128 1.41 -15.17 -10.74
N SER A 129 1.19 -14.33 -9.73
CA SER A 129 0.45 -14.68 -8.52
C SER A 129 -0.32 -13.48 -7.98
N SER A 130 -1.44 -13.75 -7.30
CA SER A 130 -2.21 -12.77 -6.54
C SER A 130 -2.00 -12.88 -5.02
N ASP A 131 -1.12 -13.77 -4.57
CA ASP A 131 -0.94 -14.15 -3.15
C ASP A 131 -0.08 -13.15 -2.38
N PHE A 132 -0.35 -11.87 -2.54
CA PHE A 132 0.29 -10.80 -1.79
C PHE A 132 -0.72 -10.10 -0.87
N VAL A 133 -0.19 -9.50 0.18
CA VAL A 133 -0.98 -8.73 1.14
C VAL A 133 -1.32 -7.36 0.54
N ARG A 134 -2.52 -6.89 0.77
CA ARG A 134 -3.02 -5.60 0.28
C ARG A 134 -3.45 -4.74 1.44
N LEU A 135 -2.93 -3.53 1.51
CA LEU A 135 -3.43 -2.46 2.34
C LEU A 135 -4.32 -1.57 1.47
N ARG A 136 -5.63 -1.73 1.62
CA ARG A 136 -6.67 -1.03 0.86
C ARG A 136 -7.02 0.26 1.59
N ILE A 137 -6.74 1.40 0.98
CA ILE A 137 -7.09 2.72 1.53
C ILE A 137 -8.30 3.26 0.79
N GLY A 138 -9.37 3.48 1.52
CA GLY A 138 -10.63 3.95 0.96
C GLY A 138 -10.53 5.37 0.42
N ILE A 139 -11.02 5.54 -0.81
CA ILE A 139 -11.16 6.84 -1.47
C ILE A 139 -12.62 7.13 -1.86
N GLY A 140 -13.52 6.15 -1.66
CA GLY A 140 -14.93 6.22 -2.08
C GLY A 140 -15.11 6.08 -3.58
N HIS A 141 -16.35 5.89 -4.01
CA HIS A 141 -16.70 5.75 -5.42
C HIS A 141 -17.47 7.00 -5.88
N PRO A 142 -17.27 7.52 -7.11
CA PRO A 142 -17.99 8.68 -7.61
C PRO A 142 -19.52 8.50 -7.58
N ARG A 143 -20.03 7.28 -7.81
CA ARG A 143 -21.47 6.97 -7.70
C ARG A 143 -22.06 7.23 -6.30
N ASP A 144 -21.27 7.02 -5.25
CA ASP A 144 -21.73 7.19 -3.87
C ASP A 144 -21.97 8.66 -3.53
N ARG A 145 -21.38 9.55 -4.33
CA ARG A 145 -21.54 11.01 -4.28
C ARG A 145 -22.43 11.55 -5.40
N GLN A 146 -23.08 10.68 -6.15
CA GLN A 146 -23.91 11.04 -7.30
C GLN A 146 -23.14 11.86 -8.38
N LEU A 147 -21.81 11.69 -8.44
CA LEU A 147 -20.96 12.35 -9.42
C LEU A 147 -21.04 11.59 -10.74
N GLN A 148 -21.40 12.29 -11.82
CA GLN A 148 -21.45 11.76 -13.18
C GLN A 148 -20.11 11.94 -13.90
N ILE A 149 -19.02 11.46 -13.31
CA ILE A 149 -17.67 11.52 -13.88
C ILE A 149 -17.11 10.11 -14.06
N PRO A 150 -16.31 9.86 -15.09
CA PRO A 150 -15.61 8.59 -15.26
C PRO A 150 -14.74 8.24 -14.04
N VAL A 151 -14.72 6.98 -13.66
CA VAL A 151 -13.90 6.49 -12.53
C VAL A 151 -12.41 6.85 -12.72
N ALA A 152 -11.92 6.78 -13.96
CA ALA A 152 -10.52 7.14 -14.26
C ALA A 152 -10.21 8.60 -13.91
N ASP A 153 -11.14 9.52 -14.21
CA ASP A 153 -10.98 10.94 -13.90
C ASP A 153 -11.10 11.19 -12.39
N TYR A 154 -11.99 10.47 -11.73
CA TYR A 154 -12.15 10.54 -10.28
C TYR A 154 -10.86 10.16 -9.55
N VAL A 155 -10.28 9.00 -9.84
CA VAL A 155 -9.06 8.53 -9.19
C VAL A 155 -7.83 9.40 -9.50
N LEU A 156 -7.85 10.14 -10.62
CA LEU A 156 -6.78 11.08 -10.98
C LEU A 156 -7.02 12.49 -10.45
N SER A 157 -8.22 12.79 -9.96
CA SER A 157 -8.56 14.10 -9.42
C SER A 157 -8.04 14.28 -7.99
N ARG A 158 -7.88 15.54 -7.57
CA ARG A 158 -7.56 15.85 -6.18
C ARG A 158 -8.84 15.68 -5.35
N PRO A 159 -8.81 14.86 -4.27
CA PRO A 159 -9.98 14.72 -3.42
C PRO A 159 -10.30 16.03 -2.69
N PRO A 160 -11.57 16.25 -2.29
CA PRO A 160 -11.96 17.35 -1.41
C PRO A 160 -11.12 17.37 -0.12
N LYS A 161 -10.99 18.53 0.51
CA LYS A 161 -10.14 18.70 1.71
C LYS A 161 -10.55 17.75 2.84
N GLU A 162 -11.85 17.59 3.06
CA GLU A 162 -12.39 16.67 4.08
C GLU A 162 -11.96 15.23 3.83
N ASP A 163 -12.01 14.76 2.57
CA ASP A 163 -11.55 13.42 2.22
C ASP A 163 -10.05 13.26 2.39
N GLN A 164 -9.27 14.31 2.07
CA GLN A 164 -7.82 14.28 2.29
C GLN A 164 -7.49 14.06 3.77
N GLU A 165 -8.21 14.74 4.68
CA GLU A 165 -8.05 14.59 6.12
C GLU A 165 -8.43 13.18 6.59
N LEU A 166 -9.56 12.65 6.10
CA LEU A 166 -10.01 11.28 6.38
C LEU A 166 -9.02 10.23 5.86
N ILE A 167 -8.55 10.35 4.61
CA ILE A 167 -7.56 9.45 4.01
C ILE A 167 -6.25 9.52 4.81
N SER A 168 -5.80 10.71 5.19
CA SER A 168 -4.60 10.88 6.01
C SER A 168 -4.74 10.20 7.38
N SER A 169 -5.91 10.29 8.00
CA SER A 169 -6.21 9.58 9.25
C SER A 169 -6.16 8.06 9.08
N ALA A 170 -6.75 7.54 7.99
CA ALA A 170 -6.71 6.10 7.69
C ALA A 170 -5.27 5.59 7.48
N ILE A 171 -4.42 6.39 6.81
CA ILE A 171 -3.01 6.06 6.61
C ILE A 171 -2.25 6.07 7.95
N LYS A 172 -2.45 7.10 8.80
CA LYS A 172 -1.84 7.13 10.13
C LYS A 172 -2.22 5.91 10.95
N LYS A 173 -3.50 5.50 10.90
CA LYS A 173 -3.97 4.29 11.55
C LYS A 173 -3.32 3.02 10.98
N ALA A 174 -3.13 2.95 9.67
CA ALA A 174 -2.41 1.83 9.06
C ALA A 174 -0.93 1.79 9.48
N LEU A 175 -0.30 2.95 9.62
CA LEU A 175 1.08 3.05 10.11
C LEU A 175 1.21 2.66 11.58
N SER A 176 0.19 2.89 12.42
CA SER A 176 0.24 2.49 13.83
C SER A 176 0.21 0.97 14.07
N CYS A 177 -0.10 0.19 13.05
CA CYS A 177 -0.04 -1.28 13.09
C CYS A 177 0.93 -1.87 12.04
N ILE A 178 1.90 -1.08 11.61
CA ILE A 178 2.84 -1.51 10.57
C ILE A 178 3.78 -2.61 11.07
N ASP A 179 4.15 -2.59 12.34
CA ASP A 179 5.00 -3.61 12.96
C ASP A 179 4.29 -4.97 12.91
N GLU A 180 3.00 -5.03 13.32
CA GLU A 180 2.20 -6.24 13.23
C GLU A 180 2.06 -6.75 11.79
N ILE A 181 1.91 -5.84 10.83
CA ILE A 181 1.82 -6.21 9.41
C ILE A 181 3.13 -6.82 8.93
N VAL A 182 4.27 -6.21 9.27
CA VAL A 182 5.60 -6.64 8.86
C VAL A 182 6.00 -7.96 9.53
N GLU A 183 5.60 -8.15 10.79
CA GLU A 183 5.80 -9.40 11.54
C GLU A 183 4.86 -10.53 11.08
N GLY A 184 3.85 -10.22 10.25
CA GLY A 184 2.87 -11.19 9.75
C GLY A 184 1.71 -11.48 10.69
N ASP A 185 1.56 -10.71 11.79
CA ASP A 185 0.37 -10.78 12.66
C ASP A 185 -0.81 -9.98 12.06
N PHE A 186 -1.29 -10.49 10.93
CA PHE A 186 -2.42 -9.85 10.22
C PHE A 186 -3.70 -9.83 11.04
N SER A 187 -3.90 -10.79 11.96
CA SER A 187 -5.10 -10.83 12.81
C SER A 187 -5.13 -9.63 13.74
N ARG A 188 -4.02 -9.33 14.39
CA ARG A 188 -3.88 -8.16 15.27
C ARG A 188 -3.98 -6.87 14.48
N ALA A 189 -3.27 -6.76 13.36
CA ALA A 189 -3.33 -5.59 12.48
C ALA A 189 -4.76 -5.33 11.99
N MET A 190 -5.51 -6.36 11.58
CA MET A 190 -6.90 -6.23 11.16
C MET A 190 -7.80 -5.77 12.31
N SER A 191 -7.57 -6.26 13.54
CA SER A 191 -8.32 -5.80 14.72
C SER A 191 -8.11 -4.31 14.94
N ILE A 192 -6.87 -3.83 14.93
CA ILE A 192 -6.52 -2.41 15.08
C ILE A 192 -7.19 -1.58 13.96
N LEU A 193 -7.09 -2.02 12.70
CA LEU A 193 -7.70 -1.31 11.57
C LEU A 193 -9.23 -1.28 11.62
N ASN A 194 -9.86 -2.29 12.21
CA ASN A 194 -11.31 -2.41 12.31
C ASN A 194 -11.90 -1.68 13.52
N GLU A 195 -11.09 -1.31 14.52
CA GLU A 195 -11.56 -0.49 15.63
C GLU A 195 -12.15 0.81 15.08
N LYS A 196 -13.39 1.12 15.51
CA LYS A 196 -13.99 2.42 15.19
C LYS A 196 -13.17 3.49 15.92
N ASN A 197 -12.75 4.51 15.21
CA ASN A 197 -12.20 5.70 15.86
C ASN A 197 -13.31 6.27 16.74
N ASP A 198 -13.21 6.09 18.05
CA ASP A 198 -14.03 6.85 19.00
C ASP A 198 -13.41 8.24 19.09
N PRO A 199 -14.11 9.29 18.59
CA PRO A 199 -13.57 10.66 18.63
C PRO A 199 -13.46 11.22 20.05
N ARG A 200 -13.73 10.41 21.09
CA ARG A 200 -13.73 10.79 22.50
C ARG A 200 -12.60 10.17 23.32
N LYS A 201 -11.60 9.53 22.65
CA LYS A 201 -10.36 9.07 23.32
C LYS A 201 -9.16 9.84 22.84
#